data_019d68459ad9d7ded4d63cabba06024a
#
_entry.id   019d68459ad9d7ded4d63cabba06024a
#
_cell.length_a   1.000
_cell.length_b   1.000
_cell.length_c   1.000
_cell.angle_alpha   90.00
_cell.angle_beta   90.00
_cell.angle_gamma   90.00
#
_symmetry.space_group_name_H-M   'P 1'
#
loop_
_entity.id
_entity.type
_entity.pdbx_description
1 polymer ?
#
loop_
_entity_poly.entity_id
_entity_poly.type
_entity_poly.pdbx_seq_one_letter_code
_entity_poly.pdbx_strand_id
1 'polypeptide(L)'
;AVDVILNRGEKISQTQVKEIIDQIVFSEVYEEERQKEMDRLMALELEREEEAKRKRMTLNKYIDLYLEQAKSGARKTLKGTNFAEGTIKAIKQVQVQFKGYQDFIQKEIDFDDITLDFRNKFLTYLYNERKYNTNSASKCINTLYTIMNNAESEGHHSNRKYLAKQFRGKRIDVDTIYLTKEELTAIKNADISKLSPGHELARDIFMVGVYTAQRVSDYNHITKDNIKTTPSGDKVIELRQQKTGTWVSIPVKPELMDILKKYNFELPYLSEQKINEYIKNVGEVAGITTPVTIESTKSGKIEFKTSPKYKLIHTHTARRTGATLMYLAGMNVFNICSVTGHTSIAMLKKYIKADNLEKAKTISSDAGFSKW
;
A
#
# COMPACT_ATOMS: atom_id res chain seq x y z
N ALA A 1 -60.62 -40.13 32.75
CA ALA A 1 -61.77 -40.82 32.10
C ALA A 1 -62.20 -42.02 32.92
N VAL A 2 -61.31 -42.96 33.33
CA VAL A 2 -61.61 -44.18 34.11
C VAL A 2 -62.25 -43.83 35.47
N ASP A 3 -61.71 -42.82 36.16
CA ASP A 3 -62.26 -42.38 37.46
C ASP A 3 -63.67 -41.80 37.38
N VAL A 4 -64.02 -41.15 36.27
CA VAL A 4 -65.34 -40.61 36.04
C VAL A 4 -66.38 -41.71 35.80
N ILE A 5 -65.98 -42.76 35.12
CA ILE A 5 -66.88 -43.94 34.84
C ILE A 5 -67.05 -44.82 36.10
N LEU A 6 -65.99 -45.04 36.86
CA LEU A 6 -66.05 -45.79 38.11
C LEU A 6 -66.94 -45.13 39.16
N ASN A 7 -66.97 -43.79 39.22
CA ASN A 7 -67.80 -43.05 40.21
C ASN A 7 -69.28 -43.04 39.84
N ARG A 8 -69.71 -43.48 38.63
CA ARG A 8 -71.11 -43.59 38.21
C ARG A 8 -71.73 -44.97 38.48
N GLY A 9 -70.95 -45.94 38.97
CA GLY A 9 -71.47 -47.31 39.29
C GLY A 9 -71.84 -48.12 38.02
N GLU A 10 -71.39 -47.73 36.84
CA GLU A 10 -71.62 -48.39 35.58
C GLU A 10 -70.59 -49.50 35.35
N LYS A 11 -71.05 -50.68 34.92
CA LYS A 11 -70.14 -51.77 34.56
C LYS A 11 -69.44 -51.42 33.24
N ILE A 12 -68.17 -51.19 33.28
CA ILE A 12 -67.34 -50.94 32.11
C ILE A 12 -67.30 -52.21 31.27
N SER A 13 -67.71 -52.17 30.02
CA SER A 13 -67.60 -53.28 29.08
C SER A 13 -66.13 -53.47 28.65
N GLN A 14 -65.79 -54.75 28.29
CA GLN A 14 -64.41 -55.02 27.76
C GLN A 14 -64.08 -54.16 26.55
N THR A 15 -65.04 -53.76 25.71
CA THR A 15 -64.89 -52.92 24.58
C THR A 15 -64.47 -51.49 25.00
N GLN A 16 -65.11 -50.93 26.02
CA GLN A 16 -64.77 -49.58 26.51
C GLN A 16 -63.40 -49.55 27.20
N VAL A 17 -63.02 -50.63 27.92
CA VAL A 17 -61.64 -50.72 28.44
C VAL A 17 -60.61 -50.76 27.32
N LYS A 18 -60.90 -51.54 26.27
CA LYS A 18 -60.02 -51.62 25.14
C LYS A 18 -59.86 -50.24 24.40
N GLU A 19 -60.99 -49.56 24.19
CA GLU A 19 -60.97 -48.22 23.61
C GLU A 19 -60.15 -47.22 24.41
N ILE A 20 -60.27 -47.25 25.74
CA ILE A 20 -59.49 -46.37 26.61
C ILE A 20 -57.99 -46.71 26.58
N ILE A 21 -57.67 -48.01 26.60
CA ILE A 21 -56.26 -48.48 26.52
C ILE A 21 -55.69 -48.06 25.10
N ASP A 22 -56.42 -48.33 24.06
CA ASP A 22 -56.00 -47.98 22.71
C ASP A 22 -55.78 -46.45 22.58
N GLN A 23 -56.67 -45.62 23.13
CA GLN A 23 -56.47 -44.15 23.16
C GLN A 23 -55.24 -43.73 23.94
N ILE A 24 -54.94 -44.35 25.09
CA ILE A 24 -53.77 -44.01 25.90
C ILE A 24 -52.49 -44.49 25.20
N VAL A 25 -52.44 -45.75 24.79
CA VAL A 25 -51.27 -46.37 24.15
C VAL A 25 -50.98 -45.73 22.80
N PHE A 26 -51.99 -45.46 21.98
CA PHE A 26 -51.79 -44.74 20.73
C PHE A 26 -51.39 -43.29 20.95
N SER A 27 -51.86 -42.61 22.01
CA SER A 27 -51.42 -41.26 22.31
C SER A 27 -49.94 -41.21 22.74
N GLU A 28 -49.48 -42.14 23.55
CA GLU A 28 -48.08 -42.23 23.96
C GLU A 28 -47.18 -42.59 22.80
N VAL A 29 -47.53 -43.55 21.96
CA VAL A 29 -46.77 -43.92 20.76
C VAL A 29 -46.73 -42.74 19.73
N TYR A 30 -47.86 -42.05 19.57
CA TYR A 30 -47.95 -40.91 18.70
C TYR A 30 -47.12 -39.73 19.19
N GLU A 31 -47.09 -39.45 20.49
CA GLU A 31 -46.22 -38.40 21.06
C GLU A 31 -44.74 -38.77 20.95
N GLU A 32 -44.36 -40.03 21.13
CA GLU A 32 -42.99 -40.53 20.93
C GLU A 32 -42.55 -40.39 19.45
N GLU A 33 -43.41 -40.80 18.52
CA GLU A 33 -43.11 -40.63 17.07
C GLU A 33 -43.00 -39.16 16.68
N ARG A 34 -43.90 -38.33 17.19
CA ARG A 34 -43.88 -36.88 16.98
C ARG A 34 -42.61 -36.27 17.55
N GLN A 35 -42.18 -36.67 18.74
CA GLN A 35 -40.93 -36.18 19.33
C GLN A 35 -39.72 -36.61 18.52
N LYS A 36 -39.66 -37.85 18.05
CA LYS A 36 -38.59 -38.36 17.18
C LYS A 36 -38.53 -37.62 15.86
N GLU A 37 -39.68 -37.28 15.26
CA GLU A 37 -39.73 -36.48 14.02
C GLU A 37 -39.30 -35.03 14.26
N MET A 38 -39.69 -34.42 15.40
CA MET A 38 -39.22 -33.08 15.78
C MET A 38 -37.71 -33.06 16.03
N ASP A 39 -37.15 -34.03 16.70
CA ASP A 39 -35.71 -34.15 16.94
C ASP A 39 -34.95 -34.34 15.62
N ARG A 40 -35.51 -35.12 14.69
CA ARG A 40 -34.94 -35.29 13.34
C ARG A 40 -34.99 -34.00 12.52
N LEU A 41 -36.08 -33.26 12.58
CA LEU A 41 -36.21 -31.97 11.89
C LEU A 41 -35.26 -30.95 12.48
N MET A 42 -35.12 -30.89 13.80
CA MET A 42 -34.13 -30.01 14.46
C MET A 42 -32.69 -30.37 14.07
N ALA A 43 -32.35 -31.65 14.03
CA ALA A 43 -31.04 -32.10 13.59
C ALA A 43 -30.73 -31.70 12.12
N LEU A 44 -31.70 -31.86 11.23
CA LEU A 44 -31.59 -31.47 9.82
C LEU A 44 -31.46 -29.93 9.65
N GLU A 45 -32.16 -29.17 10.45
CA GLU A 45 -32.11 -27.72 10.47
C GLU A 45 -30.74 -27.25 10.98
N LEU A 46 -30.23 -27.84 12.03
CA LEU A 46 -28.89 -27.57 12.59
C LEU A 46 -27.78 -27.91 11.54
N GLU A 47 -27.92 -29.06 10.87
CA GLU A 47 -26.96 -29.44 9.80
C GLU A 47 -26.97 -28.46 8.62
N ARG A 48 -28.17 -28.03 8.21
CA ARG A 48 -28.32 -26.99 7.16
C ARG A 48 -27.72 -25.65 7.57
N GLU A 49 -27.92 -25.23 8.83
CA GLU A 49 -27.31 -24.00 9.34
C GLU A 49 -25.79 -24.10 9.40
N GLU A 50 -25.24 -25.24 9.83
CA GLU A 50 -23.80 -25.46 9.85
C GLU A 50 -23.22 -25.48 8.43
N GLU A 51 -23.89 -26.12 7.49
CA GLU A 51 -23.47 -26.14 6.09
C GLU A 51 -23.54 -24.73 5.48
N ALA A 52 -24.59 -23.96 5.77
CA ALA A 52 -24.70 -22.55 5.37
C ALA A 52 -23.59 -21.70 5.98
N LYS A 53 -23.25 -21.89 7.26
CA LYS A 53 -22.12 -21.24 7.92
C LYS A 53 -20.79 -21.61 7.28
N ARG A 54 -20.56 -22.87 6.91
CA ARG A 54 -19.34 -23.33 6.20
C ARG A 54 -19.22 -22.73 4.81
N LYS A 55 -20.32 -22.58 4.07
CA LYS A 55 -20.36 -22.00 2.72
C LYS A 55 -20.28 -20.47 2.71
N ARG A 56 -20.61 -19.83 3.84
CA ARG A 56 -20.62 -18.37 3.94
C ARG A 56 -19.23 -17.79 3.67
N MET A 57 -19.16 -16.75 2.84
CA MET A 57 -17.96 -15.95 2.65
C MET A 57 -17.69 -15.12 3.90
N THR A 58 -16.59 -15.39 4.60
CA THR A 58 -16.11 -14.57 5.71
C THR A 58 -15.06 -13.57 5.24
N LEU A 59 -14.77 -12.54 6.03
CA LEU A 59 -13.75 -11.55 5.68
C LEU A 59 -12.36 -12.19 5.49
N ASN A 60 -11.99 -13.18 6.30
CA ASN A 60 -10.75 -13.92 6.13
C ASN A 60 -10.68 -14.63 4.76
N LYS A 61 -11.73 -15.41 4.42
CA LYS A 61 -11.83 -16.09 3.12
C LYS A 61 -11.79 -15.10 1.96
N TYR A 62 -12.45 -13.96 2.11
CA TYR A 62 -12.49 -12.94 1.08
C TYR A 62 -11.12 -12.25 0.89
N ILE A 63 -10.40 -11.94 1.95
CA ILE A 63 -9.03 -11.39 1.85
C ILE A 63 -8.10 -12.38 1.12
N ASP A 64 -8.21 -13.68 1.45
CA ASP A 64 -7.42 -14.73 0.81
C ASP A 64 -7.76 -14.83 -0.68
N LEU A 65 -9.05 -14.87 -1.04
CA LEU A 65 -9.54 -14.87 -2.42
C LEU A 65 -9.09 -13.62 -3.19
N TYR A 66 -9.23 -12.44 -2.57
CA TYR A 66 -8.83 -11.17 -3.17
C TYR A 66 -7.35 -11.16 -3.51
N LEU A 67 -6.50 -11.67 -2.60
CA LEU A 67 -5.06 -11.78 -2.81
C LEU A 67 -4.73 -12.76 -3.94
N GLU A 68 -5.38 -13.91 -3.98
CA GLU A 68 -5.18 -14.92 -5.02
C GLU A 68 -5.58 -14.39 -6.40
N GLN A 69 -6.73 -13.77 -6.52
CA GLN A 69 -7.21 -13.15 -7.76
C GLN A 69 -6.30 -11.99 -8.21
N ALA A 70 -5.76 -11.21 -7.26
CA ALA A 70 -4.81 -10.14 -7.58
C ALA A 70 -3.49 -10.70 -8.11
N LYS A 71 -3.01 -11.83 -7.58
CA LYS A 71 -1.77 -12.50 -8.03
C LYS A 71 -1.92 -13.18 -9.37
N SER A 72 -3.01 -13.91 -9.58
CA SER A 72 -3.28 -14.62 -10.84
C SER A 72 -3.66 -13.69 -11.99
N GLY A 73 -3.99 -12.41 -11.69
CA GLY A 73 -4.54 -11.48 -12.66
C GLY A 73 -5.99 -11.71 -13.03
N ALA A 74 -6.70 -12.60 -12.32
CA ALA A 74 -8.15 -12.76 -12.47
C ALA A 74 -8.90 -11.47 -12.07
N ARG A 75 -8.42 -10.77 -11.05
CA ARG A 75 -8.92 -9.43 -10.68
C ARG A 75 -8.08 -8.35 -11.34
N LYS A 76 -8.76 -7.40 -11.97
CA LYS A 76 -8.12 -6.26 -12.64
C LYS A 76 -8.32 -4.97 -11.85
N THR A 77 -7.47 -3.98 -12.12
CA THR A 77 -7.66 -2.60 -11.66
C THR A 77 -8.82 -1.95 -12.42
N LEU A 78 -9.30 -0.79 -11.94
CA LEU A 78 -10.31 0.00 -12.66
C LEU A 78 -9.90 0.38 -14.10
N LYS A 79 -8.61 0.32 -14.43
CA LYS A 79 -8.08 0.55 -15.79
C LYS A 79 -7.99 -0.73 -16.63
N GLY A 80 -8.50 -1.87 -16.14
CA GLY A 80 -8.43 -3.16 -16.82
C GLY A 80 -7.03 -3.82 -16.79
N THR A 81 -6.07 -3.27 -16.06
CA THR A 81 -4.69 -3.82 -15.97
C THR A 81 -4.55 -4.74 -14.75
N ASN A 82 -3.53 -5.60 -14.75
CA ASN A 82 -3.13 -6.38 -13.58
C ASN A 82 -2.70 -5.45 -12.43
N PHE A 83 -2.82 -5.94 -11.20
CA PHE A 83 -2.27 -5.24 -10.06
C PHE A 83 -0.74 -5.23 -10.11
N ALA A 84 -0.15 -4.06 -9.81
CA ALA A 84 1.30 -3.96 -9.66
C ALA A 84 1.76 -4.74 -8.41
N GLU A 85 2.98 -5.30 -8.45
CA GLU A 85 3.58 -6.04 -7.32
C GLU A 85 3.49 -5.30 -5.97
N GLY A 86 3.72 -3.98 -5.97
CA GLY A 86 3.61 -3.16 -4.76
C GLY A 86 2.20 -3.12 -4.16
N THR A 87 1.16 -3.29 -4.99
CA THR A 87 -0.23 -3.41 -4.53
C THR A 87 -0.50 -4.81 -3.99
N ILE A 88 -0.04 -5.86 -4.69
CA ILE A 88 -0.13 -7.24 -4.22
C ILE A 88 0.57 -7.41 -2.86
N LYS A 89 1.77 -6.84 -2.71
CA LYS A 89 2.49 -6.81 -1.42
C LYS A 89 1.69 -6.10 -0.32
N ALA A 90 0.97 -5.02 -0.65
CA ALA A 90 0.13 -4.31 0.32
C ALA A 90 -1.09 -5.15 0.75
N ILE A 91 -1.73 -5.86 -0.17
CA ILE A 91 -2.85 -6.77 0.12
C ILE A 91 -2.36 -7.92 1.02
N LYS A 92 -1.23 -8.56 0.66
CA LYS A 92 -0.61 -9.59 1.50
C LYS A 92 -0.27 -9.09 2.90
N GLN A 93 0.18 -7.83 3.01
CA GLN A 93 0.48 -7.22 4.30
C GLN A 93 -0.79 -7.07 5.15
N VAL A 94 -1.93 -6.69 4.56
CA VAL A 94 -3.23 -6.66 5.26
C VAL A 94 -3.60 -8.05 5.75
N GLN A 95 -3.51 -9.08 4.90
CA GLN A 95 -3.79 -10.48 5.27
C GLN A 95 -2.99 -10.89 6.51
N VAL A 96 -1.67 -10.65 6.50
CA VAL A 96 -0.77 -11.02 7.62
C VAL A 96 -1.11 -10.24 8.90
N GLN A 97 -1.33 -8.93 8.79
CA GLN A 97 -1.59 -8.10 9.97
C GLN A 97 -2.99 -8.35 10.52
N PHE A 98 -3.98 -8.60 9.67
CA PHE A 98 -5.34 -8.89 10.09
C PHE A 98 -5.42 -10.23 10.83
N LYS A 99 -4.80 -11.30 10.29
CA LYS A 99 -4.68 -12.60 10.99
C LYS A 99 -3.93 -12.43 12.32
N GLY A 100 -2.77 -11.77 12.32
CA GLY A 100 -2.00 -11.55 13.54
C GLY A 100 -2.74 -10.70 14.59
N TYR A 101 -3.64 -9.82 14.19
CA TYR A 101 -4.50 -9.09 15.14
C TYR A 101 -5.56 -9.98 15.75
N GLN A 102 -6.20 -10.86 14.98
CA GLN A 102 -7.17 -11.83 15.49
C GLN A 102 -6.53 -12.81 16.48
N ASP A 103 -5.30 -13.28 16.15
CA ASP A 103 -4.52 -14.11 17.06
C ASP A 103 -4.20 -13.38 18.37
N PHE A 104 -3.85 -12.08 18.28
CA PHE A 104 -3.54 -11.24 19.45
C PHE A 104 -4.75 -11.05 20.38
N ILE A 105 -5.94 -10.85 19.81
CA ILE A 105 -7.18 -10.67 20.61
C ILE A 105 -7.92 -11.98 20.90
N GLN A 106 -7.45 -13.11 20.38
CA GLN A 106 -8.08 -14.43 20.50
C GLN A 106 -9.56 -14.43 20.04
N LYS A 107 -9.85 -13.69 18.97
CA LYS A 107 -11.21 -13.57 18.42
C LYS A 107 -11.15 -13.47 16.90
N GLU A 108 -12.00 -14.26 16.22
CA GLU A 108 -12.27 -14.04 14.80
C GLU A 108 -13.06 -12.74 14.57
N ILE A 109 -12.73 -12.08 13.47
CA ILE A 109 -13.36 -10.83 13.05
C ILE A 109 -13.96 -11.04 11.66
N ASP A 110 -15.24 -10.69 11.52
CA ASP A 110 -15.92 -10.74 10.23
C ASP A 110 -16.33 -9.33 9.76
N PHE A 111 -16.96 -9.23 8.61
CA PHE A 111 -17.37 -7.97 7.97
C PHE A 111 -18.08 -7.00 8.90
N ASP A 112 -19.01 -7.49 9.74
CA ASP A 112 -19.82 -6.65 10.64
C ASP A 112 -19.06 -6.06 11.82
N ASP A 113 -17.91 -6.67 12.17
CA ASP A 113 -17.02 -6.18 13.21
C ASP A 113 -16.19 -4.97 12.75
N ILE A 114 -16.10 -4.72 11.43
CA ILE A 114 -15.28 -3.63 10.85
C ILE A 114 -15.94 -2.28 11.07
N THR A 115 -15.64 -1.67 12.20
CA THR A 115 -16.19 -0.41 12.71
C THR A 115 -15.09 0.60 13.01
N LEU A 116 -15.44 1.81 13.44
CA LEU A 116 -14.46 2.79 13.95
C LEU A 116 -13.73 2.30 15.20
N ASP A 117 -14.42 1.57 16.08
CA ASP A 117 -13.80 0.97 17.27
C ASP A 117 -12.77 -0.09 16.87
N PHE A 118 -13.13 -1.01 15.97
CA PHE A 118 -12.17 -1.94 15.39
C PHE A 118 -10.95 -1.22 14.80
N ARG A 119 -11.19 -0.20 13.97
CA ARG A 119 -10.11 0.57 13.34
C ARG A 119 -9.14 1.15 14.38
N ASN A 120 -9.66 1.70 15.48
CA ASN A 120 -8.82 2.30 16.52
C ASN A 120 -8.00 1.23 17.28
N LYS A 121 -8.62 0.11 17.64
CA LYS A 121 -7.95 -1.02 18.28
C LYS A 121 -6.90 -1.65 17.36
N PHE A 122 -7.22 -1.84 16.08
CA PHE A 122 -6.28 -2.38 15.10
C PHE A 122 -5.10 -1.44 14.84
N LEU A 123 -5.31 -0.12 14.80
CA LEU A 123 -4.20 0.87 14.74
C LEU A 123 -3.31 0.79 15.96
N THR A 124 -3.88 0.67 17.17
CA THR A 124 -3.12 0.52 18.40
C THR A 124 -2.22 -0.72 18.35
N TYR A 125 -2.76 -1.86 17.88
CA TYR A 125 -1.98 -3.07 17.62
C TYR A 125 -0.85 -2.84 16.61
N LEU A 126 -1.15 -2.23 15.46
CA LEU A 126 -0.15 -1.95 14.43
C LEU A 126 0.98 -1.06 14.96
N TYR A 127 0.67 -0.10 15.83
CA TYR A 127 1.67 0.78 16.43
C TYR A 127 2.47 0.10 17.54
N ASN A 128 1.80 -0.55 18.46
CA ASN A 128 2.41 -1.01 19.70
C ASN A 128 3.07 -2.38 19.53
N GLU A 129 2.41 -3.33 18.86
CA GLU A 129 2.92 -4.69 18.69
C GLU A 129 3.76 -4.81 17.41
N ARG A 130 3.29 -4.22 16.30
CA ARG A 130 3.97 -4.33 15.00
C ARG A 130 4.95 -3.21 14.72
N LYS A 131 5.06 -2.21 15.60
CA LYS A 131 5.98 -1.07 15.52
C LYS A 131 5.88 -0.28 14.20
N TYR A 132 4.68 -0.22 13.61
CA TYR A 132 4.44 0.51 12.36
C TYR A 132 4.56 2.01 12.58
N ASN A 133 5.11 2.70 11.58
CA ASN A 133 4.95 4.14 11.47
C ASN A 133 3.53 4.49 10.96
N THR A 134 3.14 5.75 11.14
CA THR A 134 1.80 6.24 10.80
C THR A 134 1.42 6.00 9.33
N ASN A 135 2.36 6.18 8.40
CA ASN A 135 2.08 5.98 6.97
C ASN A 135 1.90 4.51 6.61
N SER A 136 2.67 3.60 7.23
CA SER A 136 2.52 2.15 7.04
C SER A 136 1.20 1.64 7.60
N ALA A 137 0.84 2.08 8.82
CA ALA A 137 -0.45 1.75 9.43
C ALA A 137 -1.62 2.31 8.60
N SER A 138 -1.53 3.56 8.18
CA SER A 138 -2.53 4.20 7.29
C SER A 138 -2.68 3.46 5.97
N LYS A 139 -1.59 2.98 5.37
CA LYS A 139 -1.63 2.17 4.15
C LYS A 139 -2.36 0.85 4.39
N CYS A 140 -2.11 0.18 5.53
CA CYS A 140 -2.79 -1.06 5.90
C CYS A 140 -4.30 -0.84 6.02
N ILE A 141 -4.74 0.18 6.78
CA ILE A 141 -6.15 0.55 6.92
C ILE A 141 -6.79 0.89 5.57
N ASN A 142 -6.14 1.69 4.72
CA ASN A 142 -6.69 2.07 3.42
C ASN A 142 -6.79 0.89 2.45
N THR A 143 -5.89 -0.09 2.56
CA THR A 143 -5.97 -1.32 1.77
C THR A 143 -7.13 -2.20 2.26
N LEU A 144 -7.31 -2.35 3.58
CA LEU A 144 -8.46 -3.04 4.15
C LEU A 144 -9.77 -2.36 3.74
N TYR A 145 -9.84 -1.02 3.82
CA TYR A 145 -10.98 -0.23 3.33
C TYR A 145 -11.31 -0.56 1.86
N THR A 146 -10.31 -0.67 1.01
CA THR A 146 -10.51 -1.03 -0.41
C THR A 146 -11.03 -2.46 -0.56
N ILE A 147 -10.55 -3.41 0.23
CA ILE A 147 -11.02 -4.80 0.25
C ILE A 147 -12.49 -4.84 0.69
N MET A 148 -12.86 -4.12 1.75
CA MET A 148 -14.25 -4.00 2.22
C MET A 148 -15.18 -3.45 1.14
N ASN A 149 -14.79 -2.35 0.46
CA ASN A 149 -15.59 -1.79 -0.63
C ASN A 149 -15.83 -2.79 -1.77
N ASN A 150 -14.81 -3.58 -2.13
CA ASN A 150 -14.98 -4.61 -3.17
C ASN A 150 -15.91 -5.72 -2.68
N ALA A 151 -15.77 -6.18 -1.44
CA ALA A 151 -16.64 -7.19 -0.86
C ALA A 151 -18.11 -6.73 -0.79
N GLU A 152 -18.37 -5.46 -0.44
CA GLU A 152 -19.71 -4.87 -0.46
C GLU A 152 -20.27 -4.85 -1.89
N SER A 153 -19.49 -4.38 -2.86
CA SER A 153 -19.92 -4.31 -4.27
C SER A 153 -20.18 -5.69 -4.89
N GLU A 154 -19.55 -6.74 -4.37
CA GLU A 154 -19.72 -8.13 -4.78
C GLU A 154 -20.84 -8.86 -3.98
N GLY A 155 -21.52 -8.15 -3.04
CA GLY A 155 -22.67 -8.66 -2.30
C GLY A 155 -22.32 -9.57 -1.12
N HIS A 156 -21.06 -9.57 -0.64
CA HIS A 156 -20.63 -10.43 0.46
C HIS A 156 -21.01 -9.88 1.86
N HIS A 157 -21.30 -8.57 1.98
CA HIS A 157 -21.78 -7.94 3.20
C HIS A 157 -22.54 -6.63 2.92
N SER A 158 -23.28 -6.16 3.93
CA SER A 158 -24.01 -4.89 3.92
C SER A 158 -23.53 -3.89 4.98
N ASN A 159 -22.44 -4.20 5.68
CA ASN A 159 -21.87 -3.29 6.69
C ASN A 159 -21.40 -2.00 6.03
N ARG A 160 -21.88 -0.84 6.51
CA ARG A 160 -21.50 0.50 6.05
C ARG A 160 -20.77 1.32 7.12
N LYS A 161 -20.53 0.77 8.31
CA LYS A 161 -19.90 1.50 9.44
C LYS A 161 -18.45 1.90 9.14
N TYR A 162 -17.75 1.14 8.28
CA TYR A 162 -16.40 1.44 7.84
C TYR A 162 -16.32 2.61 6.83
N LEU A 163 -17.45 3.04 6.23
CA LEU A 163 -17.48 4.18 5.30
C LEU A 163 -17.32 5.53 5.98
N ALA A 164 -17.39 5.56 7.32
CA ALA A 164 -17.17 6.78 8.09
C ALA A 164 -15.84 7.45 7.68
N LYS A 165 -15.86 8.77 7.47
CA LYS A 165 -14.71 9.57 7.01
C LYS A 165 -13.45 9.35 7.86
N GLN A 166 -13.64 9.12 9.16
CA GLN A 166 -12.57 8.88 10.13
C GLN A 166 -11.93 7.50 9.99
N PHE A 167 -12.58 6.53 9.31
CA PHE A 167 -12.04 5.18 9.16
C PHE A 167 -10.75 5.18 8.33
N ARG A 168 -10.67 5.99 7.30
CA ARG A 168 -9.51 6.04 6.41
C ARG A 168 -8.27 6.58 7.12
N GLY A 169 -7.15 5.92 6.88
CA GLY A 169 -5.85 6.39 7.34
C GLY A 169 -5.39 7.63 6.55
N LYS A 170 -4.95 8.66 7.27
CA LYS A 170 -4.38 9.87 6.67
C LYS A 170 -2.88 9.68 6.42
N ARG A 171 -2.42 10.12 5.26
CA ARG A 171 -0.99 10.18 4.97
C ARG A 171 -0.41 11.45 5.58
N ILE A 172 0.69 11.30 6.29
CA ILE A 172 1.50 12.40 6.82
C ILE A 172 2.68 12.60 5.86
N ASP A 173 2.90 13.82 5.42
CA ASP A 173 4.08 14.16 4.65
C ASP A 173 5.31 14.08 5.57
N VAL A 174 6.36 13.41 5.10
CA VAL A 174 7.63 13.25 5.82
C VAL A 174 8.63 14.20 5.20
N ASP A 175 9.40 14.89 6.04
CA ASP A 175 10.49 15.71 5.60
C ASP A 175 11.49 14.90 4.78
N THR A 176 11.97 15.50 3.72
CA THR A 176 12.86 14.84 2.77
C THR A 176 13.91 15.82 2.28
N ILE A 177 15.09 15.31 1.97
CA ILE A 177 16.22 16.08 1.50
C ILE A 177 16.29 16.16 -0.04
N TYR A 178 17.05 17.13 -0.50
CA TYR A 178 17.69 17.18 -1.82
C TYR A 178 19.20 17.47 -1.63
N LEU A 179 19.99 17.34 -2.70
CA LEU A 179 21.43 17.65 -2.71
C LEU A 179 21.68 18.94 -3.47
N THR A 180 22.53 19.81 -2.92
CA THR A 180 22.96 21.05 -3.61
C THR A 180 23.90 20.73 -4.79
N LYS A 181 24.23 21.72 -5.61
CA LYS A 181 25.20 21.56 -6.70
C LYS A 181 26.59 21.19 -6.17
N GLU A 182 26.98 21.80 -5.05
CA GLU A 182 28.26 21.57 -4.37
C GLU A 182 28.33 20.14 -3.84
N GLU A 183 27.26 19.65 -3.21
CA GLU A 183 27.16 18.29 -2.70
C GLU A 183 27.19 17.26 -3.85
N LEU A 184 26.53 17.53 -4.98
CA LEU A 184 26.61 16.66 -6.17
C LEU A 184 28.03 16.65 -6.74
N THR A 185 28.72 17.79 -6.77
CA THR A 185 30.11 17.88 -7.21
C THR A 185 31.01 17.06 -6.26
N ALA A 186 30.78 17.15 -4.97
CA ALA A 186 31.51 16.35 -3.99
C ALA A 186 31.27 14.85 -4.18
N ILE A 187 30.03 14.40 -4.42
CA ILE A 187 29.71 12.99 -4.75
C ILE A 187 30.43 12.56 -6.02
N LYS A 188 30.40 13.37 -7.09
CA LYS A 188 31.05 13.05 -8.36
C LYS A 188 32.54 12.87 -8.21
N ASN A 189 33.19 13.70 -7.40
CA ASN A 189 34.64 13.76 -7.23
C ASN A 189 35.13 12.98 -6.00
N ALA A 190 34.25 12.29 -5.26
CA ALA A 190 34.63 11.53 -4.08
C ALA A 190 35.70 10.48 -4.41
N ASP A 191 36.75 10.42 -3.61
CA ASP A 191 37.75 9.34 -3.69
C ASP A 191 37.20 8.06 -3.10
N ILE A 192 36.65 7.22 -3.98
CA ILE A 192 36.05 5.92 -3.62
C ILE A 192 36.99 4.75 -3.90
N SER A 193 38.28 5.01 -4.12
CA SER A 193 39.29 3.96 -4.42
C SER A 193 39.38 2.87 -3.35
N LYS A 194 39.06 3.21 -2.08
CA LYS A 194 39.01 2.28 -0.94
C LYS A 194 37.69 1.52 -0.80
N LEU A 195 36.69 1.85 -1.63
CA LEU A 195 35.38 1.19 -1.64
C LEU A 195 35.34 0.11 -2.73
N SER A 196 34.36 -0.79 -2.65
CA SER A 196 34.18 -1.81 -3.69
C SER A 196 33.73 -1.19 -5.02
N PRO A 197 34.01 -1.83 -6.17
CA PRO A 197 33.64 -1.30 -7.52
C PRO A 197 32.14 -1.01 -7.66
N GLY A 198 31.28 -1.69 -6.90
CA GLY A 198 29.84 -1.44 -6.90
C GLY A 198 29.44 -0.03 -6.44
N HIS A 199 30.30 0.66 -5.67
CA HIS A 199 30.05 2.03 -5.23
C HIS A 199 30.18 3.04 -6.38
N GLU A 200 31.12 2.82 -7.28
CA GLU A 200 31.23 3.64 -8.48
C GLU A 200 30.00 3.50 -9.37
N LEU A 201 29.58 2.27 -9.61
CA LEU A 201 28.36 2.01 -10.35
C LEU A 201 27.12 2.64 -9.68
N ALA A 202 26.98 2.51 -8.35
CA ALA A 202 25.87 3.11 -7.61
C ALA A 202 25.88 4.65 -7.70
N ARG A 203 27.05 5.27 -7.63
CA ARG A 203 27.25 6.72 -7.85
C ARG A 203 26.77 7.13 -9.24
N ASP A 204 27.23 6.44 -10.27
CA ASP A 204 26.92 6.75 -11.66
C ASP A 204 25.43 6.56 -11.93
N ILE A 205 24.80 5.45 -11.46
CA ILE A 205 23.36 5.22 -11.52
C ILE A 205 22.58 6.34 -10.80
N PHE A 206 23.04 6.74 -9.62
CA PHE A 206 22.41 7.84 -8.88
C PHE A 206 22.48 9.16 -9.64
N MET A 207 23.62 9.48 -10.25
CA MET A 207 23.80 10.68 -11.09
C MET A 207 22.91 10.66 -12.32
N VAL A 208 22.73 9.50 -12.99
CA VAL A 208 21.72 9.35 -14.06
C VAL A 208 20.32 9.70 -13.53
N GLY A 209 19.97 9.25 -12.33
CA GLY A 209 18.71 9.58 -11.66
C GLY A 209 18.55 11.09 -11.39
N VAL A 210 19.64 11.80 -11.04
CA VAL A 210 19.65 13.27 -10.85
C VAL A 210 19.42 13.98 -12.18
N TYR A 211 20.19 13.64 -13.20
CA TYR A 211 20.13 14.33 -14.50
C TYR A 211 18.82 14.08 -15.25
N THR A 212 18.24 12.90 -15.12
CA THR A 212 16.96 12.57 -15.74
C THR A 212 15.76 12.98 -14.90
N ALA A 213 15.94 13.14 -13.59
CA ALA A 213 14.86 13.33 -12.62
C ALA A 213 13.76 12.25 -12.70
N GLN A 214 14.10 11.03 -13.16
CA GLN A 214 13.19 9.89 -13.25
C GLN A 214 13.19 9.04 -11.98
N ARG A 215 12.29 8.04 -11.90
CA ARG A 215 12.33 7.01 -10.84
C ARG A 215 13.37 5.96 -11.17
N VAL A 216 13.90 5.30 -10.16
CA VAL A 216 14.89 4.21 -10.35
C VAL A 216 14.37 3.13 -11.30
N SER A 217 13.09 2.79 -11.23
CA SER A 217 12.44 1.87 -12.16
C SER A 217 12.49 2.31 -13.62
N ASP A 218 12.62 3.60 -13.86
CA ASP A 218 12.63 4.17 -15.20
C ASP A 218 14.06 4.41 -15.68
N TYR A 219 14.90 5.11 -14.90
CA TYR A 219 16.25 5.46 -15.34
C TYR A 219 17.26 4.29 -15.32
N ASN A 220 17.01 3.25 -14.49
CA ASN A 220 17.91 2.08 -14.45
C ASN A 220 17.72 1.12 -15.64
N HIS A 221 16.82 1.43 -16.55
CA HIS A 221 16.53 0.67 -17.76
C HIS A 221 16.73 1.49 -19.06
N ILE A 222 17.47 2.60 -18.99
CA ILE A 222 17.78 3.39 -20.16
C ILE A 222 18.77 2.63 -21.02
N THR A 223 18.43 2.43 -22.29
CA THR A 223 19.26 1.79 -23.30
C THR A 223 19.55 2.75 -24.45
N LYS A 224 20.37 2.35 -25.41
CA LYS A 224 20.68 3.12 -26.62
C LYS A 224 19.41 3.48 -27.42
N ASP A 225 18.41 2.60 -27.40
CA ASP A 225 17.16 2.81 -28.15
C ASP A 225 16.31 3.96 -27.60
N ASN A 226 16.53 4.35 -26.34
CA ASN A 226 15.87 5.51 -25.74
C ASN A 226 16.48 6.84 -26.19
N ILE A 227 17.68 6.83 -26.81
CA ILE A 227 18.37 8.07 -27.20
C ILE A 227 17.96 8.45 -28.62
N LYS A 228 17.31 9.58 -28.73
CA LYS A 228 16.85 10.15 -29.99
C LYS A 228 17.63 11.44 -30.29
N THR A 229 17.62 11.82 -31.55
CA THR A 229 18.17 13.09 -32.00
C THR A 229 17.02 13.93 -32.48
N THR A 230 16.90 15.14 -31.95
CA THR A 230 15.89 16.12 -32.42
C THR A 230 16.27 16.63 -33.82
N PRO A 231 15.34 17.27 -34.54
CA PRO A 231 15.66 17.92 -35.82
C PRO A 231 16.76 19.00 -35.71
N SER A 232 16.93 19.64 -34.53
CA SER A 232 18.00 20.60 -34.22
C SER A 232 19.34 19.93 -33.90
N GLY A 233 19.43 18.61 -33.87
CA GLY A 233 20.66 17.87 -33.57
C GLY A 233 20.87 17.55 -32.07
N ASP A 234 20.00 18.03 -31.19
CA ASP A 234 20.11 17.77 -29.75
C ASP A 234 19.78 16.31 -29.39
N LYS A 235 20.49 15.77 -28.41
CA LYS A 235 20.20 14.43 -27.91
C LYS A 235 19.14 14.49 -26.79
N VAL A 236 18.15 13.61 -26.88
CA VAL A 236 17.10 13.45 -25.88
C VAL A 236 16.94 11.98 -25.51
N ILE A 237 16.62 11.71 -24.24
CA ILE A 237 16.16 10.40 -23.80
C ILE A 237 14.64 10.40 -23.84
N GLU A 238 14.07 9.49 -24.63
CA GLU A 238 12.64 9.28 -24.72
C GLU A 238 12.29 7.94 -24.07
N LEU A 239 11.42 7.98 -23.06
CA LEU A 239 11.01 6.79 -22.33
C LEU A 239 9.55 6.87 -21.85
N ARG A 240 8.95 5.71 -21.68
CA ARG A 240 7.63 5.55 -21.08
C ARG A 240 7.77 5.13 -19.63
N GLN A 241 7.31 5.97 -18.70
CA GLN A 241 7.40 5.68 -17.26
C GLN A 241 6.61 4.42 -16.89
N GLN A 242 7.23 3.46 -16.21
CA GLN A 242 6.61 2.18 -15.83
C GLN A 242 5.40 2.38 -14.92
N LYS A 243 5.50 3.28 -13.94
CA LYS A 243 4.45 3.46 -12.92
C LYS A 243 3.21 4.19 -13.43
N THR A 244 3.37 5.15 -14.34
CA THR A 244 2.31 6.06 -14.79
C THR A 244 1.89 5.85 -16.24
N GLY A 245 2.73 5.18 -17.02
CA GLY A 245 2.56 5.04 -18.47
C GLY A 245 2.78 6.33 -19.27
N THR A 246 3.26 7.40 -18.62
CA THR A 246 3.49 8.71 -19.24
C THR A 246 4.77 8.68 -20.08
N TRP A 247 4.72 9.18 -21.31
CA TRP A 247 5.90 9.43 -22.11
C TRP A 247 6.59 10.71 -21.67
N VAL A 248 7.92 10.68 -21.61
CA VAL A 248 8.75 11.84 -21.29
C VAL A 248 9.92 11.91 -22.28
N SER A 249 10.30 13.13 -22.65
CA SER A 249 11.48 13.42 -23.47
C SER A 249 12.42 14.33 -22.67
N ILE A 250 13.61 13.84 -22.37
CA ILE A 250 14.55 14.44 -21.42
C ILE A 250 15.79 14.89 -22.21
N PRO A 251 16.09 16.19 -22.27
CA PRO A 251 17.33 16.68 -22.89
C PRO A 251 18.55 16.09 -22.19
N VAL A 252 19.52 15.60 -22.97
CA VAL A 252 20.72 14.94 -22.46
C VAL A 252 21.82 15.97 -22.25
N LYS A 253 22.22 16.14 -20.97
CA LYS A 253 23.40 16.92 -20.61
C LYS A 253 24.70 16.18 -20.96
N PRO A 254 25.81 16.91 -21.25
CA PRO A 254 27.09 16.26 -21.52
C PRO A 254 27.53 15.25 -20.47
N GLU A 255 27.38 15.59 -19.18
CA GLU A 255 27.78 14.72 -18.08
C GLU A 255 26.94 13.42 -18.00
N LEU A 256 25.66 13.50 -18.37
CA LEU A 256 24.80 12.31 -18.50
C LEU A 256 25.25 11.44 -19.66
N MET A 257 25.59 12.07 -20.79
CA MET A 257 26.10 11.38 -21.98
C MET A 257 27.40 10.65 -21.69
N ASP A 258 28.30 11.24 -20.90
CA ASP A 258 29.58 10.62 -20.53
C ASP A 258 29.36 9.35 -19.67
N ILE A 259 28.43 9.42 -18.71
CA ILE A 259 28.08 8.24 -17.93
C ILE A 259 27.45 7.15 -18.82
N LEU A 260 26.54 7.49 -19.71
CA LEU A 260 25.91 6.51 -20.60
C LEU A 260 26.92 5.86 -21.54
N LYS A 261 27.85 6.63 -22.10
CA LYS A 261 28.94 6.12 -22.96
C LYS A 261 29.87 5.18 -22.19
N LYS A 262 30.22 5.50 -20.93
CA LYS A 262 31.05 4.67 -20.05
C LYS A 262 30.54 3.23 -19.96
N TYR A 263 29.21 3.05 -19.96
CA TYR A 263 28.53 1.76 -19.87
C TYR A 263 27.92 1.30 -21.21
N ASN A 264 28.41 1.80 -22.35
CA ASN A 264 27.87 1.47 -23.67
C ASN A 264 26.35 1.61 -23.78
N PHE A 265 25.75 2.58 -23.04
CA PHE A 265 24.32 2.83 -22.95
C PHE A 265 23.50 1.70 -22.30
N GLU A 266 24.14 0.80 -21.59
CA GLU A 266 23.51 -0.27 -20.82
C GLU A 266 24.10 -0.25 -19.41
N LEU A 267 23.40 0.40 -18.47
CA LEU A 267 23.84 0.41 -17.09
C LEU A 267 23.76 -1.00 -16.50
N PRO A 268 24.87 -1.54 -15.92
CA PRO A 268 24.82 -2.81 -15.25
C PRO A 268 23.76 -2.83 -14.15
N TYR A 269 23.04 -3.94 -14.01
CA TYR A 269 21.98 -4.04 -13.01
C TYR A 269 22.54 -3.98 -11.60
N LEU A 270 21.99 -3.07 -10.80
CA LEU A 270 22.18 -3.01 -9.36
C LEU A 270 20.82 -2.84 -8.68
N SER A 271 20.52 -3.66 -7.67
CA SER A 271 19.24 -3.56 -6.98
C SER A 271 19.09 -2.22 -6.27
N GLU A 272 17.87 -1.70 -6.18
CA GLU A 272 17.60 -0.43 -5.49
C GLU A 272 18.12 -0.42 -4.04
N GLN A 273 18.04 -1.56 -3.36
CA GLN A 273 18.57 -1.71 -2.01
C GLN A 273 20.08 -1.47 -1.97
N LYS A 274 20.83 -2.05 -2.92
CA LYS A 274 22.30 -1.89 -3.02
C LYS A 274 22.66 -0.46 -3.45
N ILE A 275 21.92 0.12 -4.38
CA ILE A 275 22.12 1.55 -4.74
C ILE A 275 21.97 2.41 -3.50
N ASN A 276 20.90 2.20 -2.72
CA ASN A 276 20.63 2.97 -1.52
C ASN A 276 21.67 2.77 -0.40
N GLU A 277 22.25 1.61 -0.30
CA GLU A 277 23.36 1.31 0.63
C GLU A 277 24.65 2.02 0.19
N TYR A 278 25.06 1.81 -1.05
CA TYR A 278 26.33 2.28 -1.57
C TYR A 278 26.38 3.80 -1.75
N ILE A 279 25.29 4.44 -2.18
CA ILE A 279 25.28 5.89 -2.34
C ILE A 279 25.42 6.64 -0.99
N LYS A 280 25.00 6.03 0.12
CA LYS A 280 25.24 6.60 1.47
C LYS A 280 26.72 6.57 1.81
N ASN A 281 27.39 5.47 1.52
CA ASN A 281 28.83 5.33 1.75
C ASN A 281 29.61 6.33 0.87
N VAL A 282 29.21 6.51 -0.39
CA VAL A 282 29.78 7.54 -1.26
C VAL A 282 29.52 8.94 -0.69
N GLY A 283 28.31 9.22 -0.19
CA GLY A 283 27.96 10.47 0.44
C GLY A 283 28.76 10.76 1.72
N GLU A 284 29.10 9.75 2.49
CA GLU A 284 29.97 9.84 3.67
C GLU A 284 31.39 10.22 3.25
N VAL A 285 31.96 9.52 2.30
CA VAL A 285 33.30 9.82 1.75
C VAL A 285 33.33 11.22 1.10
N ALA A 286 32.25 11.64 0.45
CA ALA A 286 32.10 12.99 -0.11
C ALA A 286 31.95 14.10 0.97
N GLY A 287 31.94 13.75 2.26
CA GLY A 287 31.84 14.74 3.34
C GLY A 287 30.45 15.35 3.53
N ILE A 288 29.39 14.70 3.08
CA ILE A 288 28.01 15.21 3.23
C ILE A 288 27.49 14.93 4.65
N THR A 289 28.10 15.56 5.64
CA THR A 289 27.87 15.28 7.06
C THR A 289 26.95 16.28 7.75
N THR A 290 26.47 17.31 7.07
CA THR A 290 25.56 18.31 7.65
C THR A 290 24.44 17.65 8.44
N PRO A 291 24.20 18.02 9.71
CA PRO A 291 23.09 17.47 10.48
C PRO A 291 21.75 17.90 9.91
N VAL A 292 20.87 16.92 9.71
CA VAL A 292 19.48 17.15 9.24
C VAL A 292 18.53 16.54 10.24
N THR A 293 17.59 17.34 10.73
CA THR A 293 16.51 16.89 11.60
C THR A 293 15.30 16.58 10.75
N ILE A 294 14.81 15.33 10.82
CA ILE A 294 13.60 14.86 10.14
C ILE A 294 12.49 14.71 11.18
N GLU A 295 11.35 15.34 10.92
CA GLU A 295 10.12 15.09 11.64
C GLU A 295 9.48 13.80 11.14
N SER A 296 9.15 12.93 12.06
CA SER A 296 8.39 11.69 11.78
C SER A 296 7.27 11.53 12.79
N THR A 297 6.17 10.90 12.38
CA THR A 297 5.08 10.58 13.30
C THR A 297 5.04 9.08 13.53
N LYS A 298 5.28 8.67 14.78
CA LYS A 298 5.21 7.27 15.19
C LYS A 298 4.18 7.13 16.30
N SER A 299 3.26 6.19 16.13
CA SER A 299 2.18 5.95 17.11
C SER A 299 1.39 7.22 17.50
N GLY A 300 1.17 8.13 16.54
CA GLY A 300 0.49 9.41 16.78
C GLY A 300 1.31 10.48 17.49
N LYS A 301 2.57 10.20 17.84
CA LYS A 301 3.49 11.16 18.44
C LYS A 301 4.47 11.68 17.40
N ILE A 302 4.77 12.97 17.46
CA ILE A 302 5.81 13.59 16.64
C ILE A 302 7.17 13.25 17.28
N GLU A 303 8.04 12.66 16.48
CA GLU A 303 9.44 12.38 16.86
C GLU A 303 10.38 13.15 15.92
N PHE A 304 11.39 13.78 16.47
CA PHE A 304 12.46 14.44 15.73
C PHE A 304 13.71 13.56 15.78
N LYS A 305 14.28 13.27 14.61
CA LYS A 305 15.52 12.49 14.52
C LYS A 305 16.54 13.26 13.71
N THR A 306 17.64 13.64 14.35
CA THR A 306 18.79 14.27 13.69
C THR A 306 19.78 13.20 13.23
N SER A 307 20.25 13.31 12.00
CA SER A 307 21.27 12.43 11.44
C SER A 307 22.10 13.16 10.38
N PRO A 308 23.35 12.73 10.10
CA PRO A 308 24.12 13.25 8.98
C PRO A 308 23.36 13.09 7.67
N LYS A 309 23.42 14.09 6.79
CA LYS A 309 22.65 14.16 5.54
C LYS A 309 22.91 12.97 4.64
N TYR A 310 24.14 12.43 4.59
CA TYR A 310 24.44 11.25 3.76
C TYR A 310 23.58 10.03 4.11
N LYS A 311 23.19 9.83 5.38
CA LYS A 311 22.33 8.72 5.82
C LYS A 311 20.92 8.78 5.24
N LEU A 312 20.51 9.96 4.77
CA LEU A 312 19.18 10.22 4.22
C LEU A 312 19.16 10.12 2.68
N ILE A 313 20.33 9.94 2.03
CA ILE A 313 20.43 9.82 0.57
C ILE A 313 19.87 8.45 0.16
N HIS A 314 19.01 8.47 -0.87
CA HIS A 314 18.46 7.27 -1.50
C HIS A 314 18.01 7.59 -2.94
N THR A 315 17.63 6.58 -3.72
CA THR A 315 17.25 6.71 -5.13
C THR A 315 16.22 7.82 -5.41
N HIS A 316 15.23 7.99 -4.53
CA HIS A 316 14.26 9.09 -4.65
C HIS A 316 14.86 10.47 -4.37
N THR A 317 15.99 10.56 -3.64
CA THR A 317 16.71 11.82 -3.45
C THR A 317 17.24 12.32 -4.79
N ALA A 318 17.72 11.43 -5.68
CA ALA A 318 18.15 11.81 -7.02
C ALA A 318 17.06 12.57 -7.78
N ARG A 319 15.85 12.01 -7.84
CA ARG A 319 14.72 12.66 -8.53
C ARG A 319 14.31 14.00 -7.91
N ARG A 320 14.30 14.09 -6.57
CA ARG A 320 14.02 15.36 -5.87
C ARG A 320 15.09 16.40 -6.15
N THR A 321 16.35 15.98 -6.13
CA THR A 321 17.49 16.83 -6.45
C THR A 321 17.38 17.38 -7.87
N GLY A 322 17.17 16.55 -8.88
CA GLY A 322 16.99 16.97 -10.25
C GLY A 322 15.85 18.00 -10.40
N ALA A 323 14.66 17.68 -9.85
CA ALA A 323 13.51 18.59 -9.91
C ALA A 323 13.76 19.92 -9.18
N THR A 324 14.40 19.89 -8.00
CA THR A 324 14.72 21.10 -7.22
C THR A 324 15.76 21.96 -7.92
N LEU A 325 16.81 21.35 -8.48
CA LEU A 325 17.85 22.08 -9.20
C LEU A 325 17.34 22.71 -10.50
N MET A 326 16.45 22.04 -11.24
CA MET A 326 15.78 22.64 -12.40
C MET A 326 14.96 23.87 -11.98
N TYR A 327 14.24 23.79 -10.87
CA TYR A 327 13.47 24.91 -10.32
C TYR A 327 14.38 26.07 -9.91
N LEU A 328 15.44 25.79 -9.15
CA LEU A 328 16.41 26.80 -8.69
C LEU A 328 17.20 27.44 -9.86
N ALA A 329 17.31 26.73 -10.98
CA ALA A 329 17.89 27.26 -12.23
C ALA A 329 16.89 28.13 -13.03
N GLY A 330 15.69 28.40 -12.53
CA GLY A 330 14.69 29.23 -13.19
C GLY A 330 13.91 28.52 -14.30
N MET A 331 14.00 27.17 -14.42
CA MET A 331 13.22 26.45 -15.41
C MET A 331 11.73 26.56 -15.13
N ASN A 332 10.94 26.85 -16.18
CA ASN A 332 9.48 26.91 -16.06
C ASN A 332 8.90 25.61 -15.52
N VAL A 333 7.97 25.71 -14.56
CA VAL A 333 7.36 24.55 -13.87
C VAL A 333 6.67 23.57 -14.81
N PHE A 334 6.11 24.03 -15.95
CA PHE A 334 5.53 23.15 -16.96
C PHE A 334 6.61 22.30 -17.65
N ASN A 335 7.77 22.90 -17.96
CA ASN A 335 8.91 22.17 -18.53
C ASN A 335 9.45 21.14 -17.52
N ILE A 336 9.53 21.50 -16.22
CA ILE A 336 9.91 20.54 -15.16
C ILE A 336 8.89 19.40 -15.08
N CYS A 337 7.59 19.68 -15.16
CA CYS A 337 6.55 18.66 -15.22
C CYS A 337 6.75 17.73 -16.44
N SER A 338 7.04 18.28 -17.61
CA SER A 338 7.27 17.51 -18.84
C SER A 338 8.48 16.59 -18.71
N VAL A 339 9.61 17.09 -18.21
CA VAL A 339 10.82 16.28 -17.97
C VAL A 339 10.56 15.20 -16.92
N THR A 340 9.94 15.56 -15.81
CA THR A 340 9.71 14.64 -14.68
C THR A 340 8.51 13.72 -14.87
N GLY A 341 7.61 14.00 -15.79
CA GLY A 341 6.36 13.25 -16.03
C GLY A 341 5.33 13.45 -14.93
N HIS A 342 5.30 14.59 -14.24
CA HIS A 342 4.25 14.93 -13.27
C HIS A 342 3.03 15.48 -13.99
N THR A 343 1.86 14.91 -13.73
CA THR A 343 0.59 15.31 -14.36
C THR A 343 -0.01 16.58 -13.75
N SER A 344 0.53 17.09 -12.63
CA SER A 344 0.09 18.35 -12.02
C SER A 344 1.22 19.04 -11.26
N ILE A 345 1.15 20.37 -11.21
CA ILE A 345 2.06 21.22 -10.44
C ILE A 345 1.99 20.88 -8.93
N ALA A 346 0.80 20.54 -8.43
CA ALA A 346 0.61 20.14 -7.04
C ALA A 346 1.44 18.88 -6.67
N MET A 347 1.57 17.94 -7.62
CA MET A 347 2.44 16.77 -7.43
C MET A 347 3.92 17.15 -7.51
N LEU A 348 4.31 18.02 -8.46
CA LEU A 348 5.69 18.49 -8.58
C LEU A 348 6.14 19.25 -7.32
N LYS A 349 5.28 20.10 -6.73
CA LYS A 349 5.59 20.83 -5.47
C LYS A 349 6.08 19.92 -4.34
N LYS A 350 5.63 18.67 -4.28
CA LYS A 350 6.12 17.71 -3.28
C LYS A 350 7.57 17.28 -3.49
N TYR A 351 8.08 17.44 -4.69
CA TYR A 351 9.46 17.08 -5.07
C TYR A 351 10.42 18.27 -4.98
N ILE A 352 9.95 19.49 -5.21
CA ILE A 352 10.77 20.70 -5.02
C ILE A 352 10.96 20.93 -3.53
N LYS A 353 12.21 20.86 -3.09
CA LYS A 353 12.62 20.97 -1.66
C LYS A 353 13.44 22.20 -1.36
N ALA A 354 13.42 23.18 -2.27
CA ALA A 354 13.99 24.49 -2.03
C ALA A 354 13.37 25.13 -0.76
N ASP A 355 14.20 25.71 0.08
CA ASP A 355 13.74 26.48 1.24
C ASP A 355 13.14 27.84 0.83
N ASN A 356 12.66 28.62 1.79
CA ASN A 356 12.00 29.88 1.50
C ASN A 356 13.00 30.96 1.00
N LEU A 357 14.24 30.92 1.45
CA LEU A 357 15.29 31.87 1.00
C LEU A 357 15.73 31.54 -0.43
N GLU A 358 15.91 30.26 -0.74
CA GLU A 358 16.20 29.78 -2.10
C GLU A 358 15.08 30.15 -3.08
N LYS A 359 13.82 29.99 -2.68
CA LYS A 359 12.65 30.41 -3.47
C LYS A 359 12.63 31.94 -3.67
N ALA A 360 12.87 32.72 -2.62
CA ALA A 360 12.96 34.17 -2.72
C ALA A 360 14.05 34.62 -3.69
N LYS A 361 15.22 33.99 -3.63
CA LYS A 361 16.31 34.22 -4.59
C LYS A 361 15.89 33.90 -6.02
N THR A 362 15.18 32.79 -6.24
CA THR A 362 14.69 32.43 -7.58
C THR A 362 13.68 33.47 -8.07
N ILE A 363 12.78 33.97 -7.22
CA ILE A 363 11.81 35.00 -7.56
C ILE A 363 12.53 36.30 -7.94
N SER A 364 13.52 36.75 -7.13
CA SER A 364 14.25 38.00 -7.39
C SER A 364 15.07 37.96 -8.69
N SER A 365 15.43 36.78 -9.17
CA SER A 365 16.14 36.60 -10.47
C SER A 365 15.19 36.36 -11.65
N ASP A 366 13.89 36.27 -11.43
CA ASP A 366 12.89 36.09 -12.49
C ASP A 366 12.71 37.39 -13.29
N ALA A 367 12.79 37.29 -14.62
CA ALA A 367 12.66 38.44 -15.49
C ALA A 367 11.28 39.13 -15.40
N GLY A 368 10.24 38.38 -15.00
CA GLY A 368 8.90 38.93 -14.74
C GLY A 368 8.89 39.79 -13.50
N PHE A 369 9.58 39.36 -12.44
CA PHE A 369 9.68 40.12 -11.17
C PHE A 369 10.40 41.46 -11.36
N SER A 370 11.47 41.47 -12.17
CA SER A 370 12.23 42.69 -12.45
C SER A 370 11.47 43.72 -13.30
N LYS A 371 10.38 43.29 -13.98
CA LYS A 371 9.51 44.14 -14.81
C LYS A 371 8.26 44.62 -14.10
N TRP A 372 7.95 44.05 -12.96
CA TRP A 372 6.85 44.41 -12.11
C TRP A 372 7.22 45.53 -11.14
#